data_772af1274c674be518c5c2a342cdb57a
#
_entry.id   772af1274c674be518c5c2a342cdb57a
#
_cell.length_a   1.000
_cell.length_b   1.000
_cell.length_c   1.000
_cell.angle_alpha   90.00
_cell.angle_beta   90.00
_cell.angle_gamma   90.00
#
_symmetry.space_group_name_H-M   'P 1'
#
loop_
_entity.id
_entity.type
_entity.pdbx_description
1 polymer ?
#
loop_
_entity_poly.entity_id
_entity_poly.type
_entity_poly.pdbx_seq_one_letter_code
_entity_poly.pdbx_strand_id
1 'polypeptide(L)'
;MELGTERIRKLLVQYAVPAIIAMTASSLYNMVDSIFIGHGVGALAISGLALTFPLMNLAAAFGSLVGVGAATLVSMRLGQRDYETAQRILGNVVVLNLIIGISFGLLTLVFLDPILYFFGASDATIGYAREYMSVILWGNVVTHMYLGLNAVLRAAGHPRKAMYATILTVTINAILDPLFIFGFGWGIRGAAIATVLAQILALVWQFRIFSDRNELLHFRRGIYRLKGKIVRNVLAIGMSPFLMNLAACFIVILINKGLKEYGGDLNIGAYGIVNRLGFFFVMIVMGINQGMQPIAGYNYGARQFDRVDRVLKLTIIGATCVTTLGFLILSLIHISEPTR
;
A
#
# COMPACT_ATOMS: atom_id res chain seq x y z
N MET A 1 -3.02 14.89 -22.60
CA MET A 1 -2.99 14.76 -21.13
C MET A 1 -2.68 16.11 -20.50
N GLU A 2 -3.46 16.52 -19.53
CA GLU A 2 -3.30 17.80 -18.82
C GLU A 2 -2.00 17.90 -18.00
N LEU A 3 -1.33 16.77 -17.74
CA LEU A 3 -0.12 16.69 -16.90
C LEU A 3 1.05 17.58 -17.36
N GLY A 4 1.14 17.84 -18.66
CA GLY A 4 2.20 18.70 -19.26
C GLY A 4 1.83 20.16 -19.40
N THR A 5 0.56 20.54 -19.30
CA THR A 5 0.08 21.88 -19.66
C THR A 5 -0.62 22.63 -18.52
N GLU A 6 -1.34 21.92 -17.66
CA GLU A 6 -2.10 22.53 -16.57
C GLU A 6 -1.18 23.04 -15.45
N ARG A 7 -1.66 23.97 -14.62
CA ARG A 7 -0.91 24.56 -13.50
C ARG A 7 -0.53 23.49 -12.47
N ILE A 8 0.74 23.45 -12.07
CA ILE A 8 1.29 22.43 -11.16
C ILE A 8 0.54 22.34 -9.82
N ARG A 9 0.15 23.49 -9.23
CA ARG A 9 -0.63 23.49 -7.97
C ARG A 9 -1.97 22.78 -8.14
N LYS A 10 -2.69 23.04 -9.24
CA LYS A 10 -3.98 22.41 -9.54
C LYS A 10 -3.82 20.91 -9.75
N LEU A 11 -2.81 20.50 -10.54
CA LEU A 11 -2.48 19.10 -10.76
C LEU A 11 -2.13 18.37 -9.46
N LEU A 12 -1.29 18.98 -8.63
CA LEU A 12 -0.89 18.36 -7.35
C LEU A 12 -2.12 18.13 -6.45
N VAL A 13 -3.02 19.10 -6.33
CA VAL A 13 -4.26 18.93 -5.57
C VAL A 13 -5.14 17.83 -6.20
N GLN A 14 -5.29 17.84 -7.52
CA GLN A 14 -6.14 16.89 -8.26
C GLN A 14 -5.65 15.43 -8.09
N TYR A 15 -4.35 15.21 -7.91
CA TYR A 15 -3.76 13.88 -7.75
C TYR A 15 -3.51 13.52 -6.28
N ALA A 16 -3.09 14.48 -5.46
CA ALA A 16 -2.77 14.22 -4.05
C ALA A 16 -4.04 14.01 -3.21
N VAL A 17 -5.10 14.81 -3.41
CA VAL A 17 -6.33 14.67 -2.60
C VAL A 17 -6.95 13.28 -2.73
N PRO A 18 -7.17 12.72 -3.92
CA PRO A 18 -7.64 11.34 -4.05
C PRO A 18 -6.70 10.32 -3.40
N ALA A 19 -5.39 10.50 -3.53
CA ALA A 19 -4.42 9.59 -2.92
C ALA A 19 -4.42 9.68 -1.39
N ILE A 20 -4.53 10.88 -0.81
CA ILE A 20 -4.66 11.09 0.64
C ILE A 20 -5.93 10.41 1.16
N ILE A 21 -7.06 10.63 0.50
CA ILE A 21 -8.34 10.00 0.88
C ILE A 21 -8.19 8.47 0.86
N ALA A 22 -7.61 7.90 -0.18
CA ALA A 22 -7.39 6.46 -0.29
C ALA A 22 -6.48 5.92 0.81
N MET A 23 -5.35 6.59 1.10
CA MET A 23 -4.40 6.19 2.14
C MET A 23 -5.03 6.28 3.54
N THR A 24 -5.72 7.37 3.82
CA THR A 24 -6.40 7.58 5.11
C THR A 24 -7.52 6.56 5.32
N ALA A 25 -8.34 6.31 4.30
CA ALA A 25 -9.40 5.30 4.35
C ALA A 25 -8.82 3.90 4.63
N SER A 26 -7.71 3.53 3.96
CA SER A 26 -7.05 2.24 4.20
C SER A 26 -6.49 2.14 5.62
N SER A 27 -5.95 3.23 6.17
CA SER A 27 -5.43 3.26 7.54
C SER A 27 -6.54 3.11 8.57
N LEU A 28 -7.65 3.86 8.41
CA LEU A 28 -8.82 3.74 9.29
C LEU A 28 -9.44 2.34 9.23
N TYR A 29 -9.51 1.76 8.02
CA TYR A 29 -9.99 0.41 7.84
C TYR A 29 -9.17 -0.61 8.66
N ASN A 30 -7.83 -0.58 8.59
CA ASN A 30 -6.98 -1.47 9.38
C ASN A 30 -7.24 -1.37 10.90
N MET A 31 -7.63 -0.19 11.38
CA MET A 31 -8.04 -0.02 12.78
C MET A 31 -9.39 -0.69 13.05
N VAL A 32 -10.37 -0.51 12.17
CA VAL A 32 -11.72 -1.10 12.30
C VAL A 32 -11.65 -2.62 12.24
N ASP A 33 -10.89 -3.20 11.32
CA ASP A 33 -10.66 -4.63 11.20
C ASP A 33 -10.08 -5.21 12.51
N SER A 34 -9.07 -4.55 13.08
CA SER A 34 -8.49 -4.94 14.37
C SER A 34 -9.52 -4.91 15.52
N ILE A 35 -10.43 -3.94 15.50
CA ILE A 35 -11.52 -3.84 16.49
C ILE A 35 -12.50 -5.01 16.32
N PHE A 36 -12.91 -5.34 15.12
CA PHE A 36 -13.80 -6.48 14.85
C PHE A 36 -13.18 -7.81 15.26
N ILE A 37 -11.91 -8.03 14.93
CA ILE A 37 -11.17 -9.23 15.35
C ILE A 37 -11.08 -9.31 16.89
N GLY A 38 -10.77 -8.18 17.53
CA GLY A 38 -10.67 -8.13 18.99
C GLY A 38 -11.95 -8.46 19.72
N HIS A 39 -13.08 -7.94 19.25
CA HIS A 39 -14.38 -8.21 19.84
C HIS A 39 -14.96 -9.58 19.46
N GLY A 40 -14.68 -10.05 18.24
CA GLY A 40 -15.26 -11.29 17.71
C GLY A 40 -14.48 -12.55 18.05
N VAL A 41 -13.17 -12.45 18.24
CA VAL A 41 -12.28 -13.63 18.43
C VAL A 41 -11.53 -13.55 19.74
N GLY A 42 -11.14 -12.34 20.18
CA GLY A 42 -10.49 -12.13 21.48
C GLY A 42 -9.05 -11.59 21.40
N ALA A 43 -8.48 -11.35 22.58
CA ALA A 43 -7.17 -10.70 22.71
C ALA A 43 -6.01 -11.51 22.08
N LEU A 44 -6.05 -12.84 22.17
CA LEU A 44 -5.02 -13.70 21.56
C LEU A 44 -5.03 -13.61 20.04
N ALA A 45 -6.19 -13.41 19.42
CA ALA A 45 -6.29 -13.21 17.99
C ALA A 45 -5.69 -11.86 17.55
N ILE A 46 -5.85 -10.79 18.35
CA ILE A 46 -5.17 -9.51 18.10
C ILE A 46 -3.66 -9.67 18.17
N SER A 47 -3.17 -10.42 19.16
CA SER A 47 -1.74 -10.73 19.28
C SER A 47 -1.24 -11.53 18.09
N GLY A 48 -2.00 -12.55 17.66
CA GLY A 48 -1.71 -13.30 16.44
C GLY A 48 -1.67 -12.41 15.20
N LEU A 49 -2.64 -11.50 15.03
CA LEU A 49 -2.66 -10.54 13.93
C LEU A 49 -1.44 -9.61 13.97
N ALA A 50 -1.06 -9.10 15.14
CA ALA A 50 0.10 -8.23 15.29
C ALA A 50 1.40 -8.89 14.83
N LEU A 51 1.55 -10.19 15.04
CA LEU A 51 2.71 -10.96 14.58
C LEU A 51 2.78 -11.12 13.05
N THR A 52 1.66 -10.94 12.36
CA THR A 52 1.62 -11.01 10.89
C THR A 52 2.04 -9.70 10.21
N PHE A 53 2.05 -8.58 10.93
CA PHE A 53 2.35 -7.25 10.39
C PHE A 53 3.69 -7.16 9.63
N PRO A 54 4.82 -7.68 10.14
CA PRO A 54 6.09 -7.62 9.42
C PRO A 54 6.01 -8.36 8.08
N LEU A 55 5.32 -9.50 8.04
CA LEU A 55 5.16 -10.30 6.84
C LEU A 55 4.23 -9.62 5.81
N MET A 56 3.15 -8.99 6.28
CA MET A 56 2.27 -8.19 5.43
C MET A 56 3.00 -6.98 4.84
N ASN A 57 3.83 -6.30 5.64
CA ASN A 57 4.65 -5.19 5.16
C ASN A 57 5.68 -5.64 4.12
N LEU A 58 6.28 -6.82 4.30
CA LEU A 58 7.19 -7.40 3.32
C LEU A 58 6.45 -7.74 2.01
N ALA A 59 5.26 -8.32 2.08
CA ALA A 59 4.40 -8.55 0.91
C ALA A 59 4.06 -7.24 0.19
N ALA A 60 3.68 -6.20 0.95
CA ALA A 60 3.40 -4.87 0.40
C ALA A 60 4.65 -4.23 -0.24
N ALA A 61 5.84 -4.46 0.32
CA ALA A 61 7.10 -4.00 -0.27
C ALA A 61 7.35 -4.62 -1.65
N PHE A 62 7.11 -5.92 -1.82
CA PHE A 62 7.19 -6.58 -3.13
C PHE A 62 6.12 -6.09 -4.11
N GLY A 63 4.90 -5.82 -3.64
CA GLY A 63 3.85 -5.19 -4.45
C GLY A 63 4.25 -3.79 -4.92
N SER A 64 4.86 -2.98 -4.05
CA SER A 64 5.34 -1.64 -4.41
C SER A 64 6.55 -1.66 -5.32
N LEU A 65 7.43 -2.67 -5.24
CA LEU A 65 8.55 -2.88 -6.16
C LEU A 65 8.08 -2.85 -7.62
N VAL A 66 7.03 -3.58 -7.93
CA VAL A 66 6.46 -3.62 -9.27
C VAL A 66 5.55 -2.42 -9.53
N GLY A 67 4.63 -2.12 -8.60
CA GLY A 67 3.60 -1.10 -8.79
C GLY A 67 4.17 0.31 -8.94
N VAL A 68 5.04 0.73 -8.04
CA VAL A 68 5.65 2.07 -8.08
C VAL A 68 6.64 2.18 -9.24
N GLY A 69 7.46 1.14 -9.45
CA GLY A 69 8.40 1.12 -10.57
C GLY A 69 7.71 1.24 -11.92
N ALA A 70 6.65 0.49 -12.12
CA ALA A 70 5.87 0.52 -13.34
C ALA A 70 5.10 1.84 -13.54
N ALA A 71 4.45 2.36 -12.48
CA ALA A 71 3.73 3.61 -12.52
C ALA A 71 4.64 4.77 -12.93
N THR A 72 5.83 4.85 -12.36
CA THR A 72 6.83 5.86 -12.71
C THR A 72 7.27 5.71 -14.17
N LEU A 73 7.58 4.49 -14.61
CA LEU A 73 8.02 4.25 -15.99
C LEU A 73 6.89 4.53 -17.00
N VAL A 74 5.63 4.17 -16.68
CA VAL A 74 4.45 4.52 -17.50
C VAL A 74 4.34 6.02 -17.63
N SER A 75 4.37 6.76 -16.53
CA SER A 75 4.26 8.22 -16.55
C SER A 75 5.35 8.86 -17.43
N MET A 76 6.59 8.40 -17.31
CA MET A 76 7.71 8.86 -18.14
C MET A 76 7.49 8.59 -19.64
N ARG A 77 7.01 7.38 -19.97
CA ARG A 77 6.75 7.01 -21.37
C ARG A 77 5.60 7.81 -21.97
N LEU A 78 4.56 8.07 -21.18
CA LEU A 78 3.45 8.95 -21.60
C LEU A 78 3.94 10.37 -21.84
N GLY A 79 4.85 10.90 -21.01
CA GLY A 79 5.49 12.20 -21.23
C GLY A 79 6.35 12.25 -22.51
N GLN A 80 7.01 11.14 -22.86
CA GLN A 80 7.75 10.97 -24.10
C GLN A 80 6.84 10.73 -25.34
N ARG A 81 5.52 10.63 -25.13
CA ARG A 81 4.55 10.20 -26.16
C ARG A 81 4.80 8.79 -26.72
N ASP A 82 5.52 7.95 -25.97
CA ASP A 82 5.79 6.55 -26.30
C ASP A 82 4.66 5.66 -25.74
N TYR A 83 3.49 5.78 -26.35
CA TYR A 83 2.28 5.07 -25.93
C TYR A 83 2.42 3.55 -26.09
N GLU A 84 3.18 3.11 -27.08
CA GLU A 84 3.38 1.67 -27.30
C GLU A 84 4.17 1.01 -26.16
N THR A 85 5.27 1.65 -25.73
CA THR A 85 6.03 1.15 -24.58
C THR A 85 5.23 1.26 -23.29
N ALA A 86 4.47 2.35 -23.07
CA ALA A 86 3.57 2.49 -21.92
C ALA A 86 2.54 1.34 -21.87
N GLN A 87 1.97 1.01 -23.03
CA GLN A 87 1.04 -0.10 -23.18
C GLN A 87 1.68 -1.47 -22.86
N ARG A 88 2.93 -1.68 -23.30
CA ARG A 88 3.69 -2.91 -22.98
C ARG A 88 4.06 -3.00 -21.50
N ILE A 89 4.31 -1.88 -20.83
CA ILE A 89 4.54 -1.86 -19.39
C ILE A 89 3.32 -2.37 -18.64
N LEU A 90 2.10 -1.96 -19.01
CA LEU A 90 0.85 -2.47 -18.41
C LEU A 90 0.80 -4.01 -18.46
N GLY A 91 1.06 -4.62 -19.60
CA GLY A 91 1.08 -6.08 -19.71
C GLY A 91 2.19 -6.74 -18.91
N ASN A 92 3.39 -6.13 -18.88
CA ASN A 92 4.51 -6.63 -18.08
C ASN A 92 4.23 -6.54 -16.57
N VAL A 93 3.51 -5.52 -16.10
CA VAL A 93 3.05 -5.39 -14.71
C VAL A 93 2.15 -6.57 -14.32
N VAL A 94 1.20 -6.93 -15.18
CA VAL A 94 0.32 -8.08 -14.93
C VAL A 94 1.14 -9.35 -14.74
N VAL A 95 2.07 -9.63 -15.65
CA VAL A 95 2.88 -10.84 -15.60
C VAL A 95 3.85 -10.83 -14.42
N LEU A 96 4.52 -9.68 -14.13
CA LEU A 96 5.42 -9.56 -12.98
C LEU A 96 4.71 -9.72 -11.65
N ASN A 97 3.53 -9.12 -11.47
CA ASN A 97 2.74 -9.29 -10.25
C ASN A 97 2.28 -10.73 -10.07
N LEU A 98 1.97 -11.44 -11.17
CA LEU A 98 1.63 -12.85 -11.15
C LEU A 98 2.83 -13.69 -10.68
N ILE A 99 4.00 -13.50 -11.29
CA ILE A 99 5.22 -14.24 -10.95
C ILE A 99 5.63 -13.96 -9.50
N ILE A 100 5.75 -12.69 -9.11
CA ILE A 100 6.21 -12.31 -7.77
C ILE A 100 5.16 -12.70 -6.73
N GLY A 101 3.87 -12.49 -7.02
CA GLY A 101 2.78 -12.84 -6.11
C GLY A 101 2.70 -14.34 -5.84
N ILE A 102 2.82 -15.18 -6.87
CA ILE A 102 2.86 -16.63 -6.73
C ILE A 102 4.12 -17.06 -5.99
N SER A 103 5.30 -16.61 -6.44
CA SER A 103 6.58 -17.03 -5.88
C SER A 103 6.70 -16.66 -4.40
N PHE A 104 6.37 -15.41 -4.06
CA PHE A 104 6.37 -14.95 -2.67
C PHE A 104 5.33 -15.68 -1.83
N GLY A 105 4.10 -15.84 -2.33
CA GLY A 105 3.03 -16.53 -1.63
C GLY A 105 3.37 -17.98 -1.32
N LEU A 106 3.81 -18.75 -2.32
CA LEU A 106 4.18 -20.16 -2.15
C LEU A 106 5.41 -20.34 -1.25
N LEU A 107 6.46 -19.53 -1.48
CA LEU A 107 7.68 -19.61 -0.66
C LEU A 107 7.36 -19.33 0.82
N THR A 108 6.56 -18.29 1.07
CA THR A 108 6.18 -17.90 2.42
C THR A 108 5.25 -18.94 3.06
N LEU A 109 4.32 -19.54 2.29
CA LEU A 109 3.44 -20.60 2.82
C LEU A 109 4.24 -21.83 3.27
N VAL A 110 5.26 -22.24 2.52
CA VAL A 110 6.11 -23.39 2.88
C VAL A 110 6.87 -23.14 4.20
N PHE A 111 7.31 -21.93 4.44
CA PHE A 111 8.09 -21.54 5.63
C PHE A 111 7.27 -20.72 6.64
N LEU A 112 5.93 -20.77 6.59
CA LEU A 112 5.07 -19.89 7.37
C LEU A 112 5.31 -20.04 8.89
N ASP A 113 5.29 -21.25 9.41
CA ASP A 113 5.47 -21.50 10.84
C ASP A 113 6.83 -21.05 11.38
N PRO A 114 7.97 -21.43 10.75
CA PRO A 114 9.27 -20.91 11.13
C PRO A 114 9.35 -19.37 11.11
N ILE A 115 8.75 -18.73 10.12
CA ILE A 115 8.73 -17.26 10.01
C ILE A 115 7.91 -16.65 11.14
N LEU A 116 6.73 -17.18 11.45
CA LEU A 116 5.88 -16.69 12.54
C LEU A 116 6.55 -16.86 13.90
N TYR A 117 7.20 -17.98 14.17
CA TYR A 117 7.98 -18.18 15.39
C TYR A 117 9.17 -17.22 15.48
N PHE A 118 9.86 -16.96 14.37
CA PHE A 118 10.93 -15.96 14.32
C PHE A 118 10.43 -14.54 14.65
N PHE A 119 9.18 -14.22 14.30
CA PHE A 119 8.55 -12.94 14.67
C PHE A 119 7.99 -12.91 16.10
N GLY A 120 8.14 -14.01 16.85
CA GLY A 120 7.78 -14.06 18.27
C GLY A 120 6.45 -14.73 18.56
N ALA A 121 5.90 -15.53 17.63
CA ALA A 121 4.72 -16.34 17.91
C ALA A 121 4.99 -17.33 19.04
N SER A 122 3.97 -17.54 19.88
CA SER A 122 3.92 -18.59 20.89
C SER A 122 2.94 -19.68 20.46
N ASP A 123 2.96 -20.83 21.16
CA ASP A 123 2.00 -21.90 20.91
C ASP A 123 0.53 -21.45 21.07
N ALA A 124 0.29 -20.39 21.87
CA ALA A 124 -1.04 -19.81 22.05
C ALA A 124 -1.47 -18.90 20.90
N THR A 125 -0.54 -18.28 20.18
CA THR A 125 -0.85 -17.26 19.15
C THR A 125 -0.62 -17.75 17.72
N ILE A 126 0.21 -18.79 17.53
CA ILE A 126 0.59 -19.30 16.20
C ILE A 126 -0.62 -19.77 15.40
N GLY A 127 -1.63 -20.36 16.04
CA GLY A 127 -2.85 -20.83 15.39
C GLY A 127 -3.58 -19.69 14.68
N TYR A 128 -3.81 -18.58 15.37
CA TYR A 128 -4.48 -17.40 14.82
C TYR A 128 -3.66 -16.73 13.70
N ALA A 129 -2.36 -16.58 13.92
CA ALA A 129 -1.47 -15.99 12.90
C ALA A 129 -1.42 -16.86 11.63
N ARG A 130 -1.36 -18.18 11.78
CA ARG A 130 -1.36 -19.13 10.66
C ARG A 130 -2.67 -19.10 9.89
N GLU A 131 -3.82 -19.13 10.57
CA GLU A 131 -5.14 -19.09 9.91
C GLU A 131 -5.32 -17.82 9.09
N TYR A 132 -4.94 -16.68 9.64
CA TYR A 132 -5.01 -15.39 8.94
C TYR A 132 -4.05 -15.36 7.75
N MET A 133 -2.75 -15.60 7.99
CA MET A 133 -1.73 -15.48 6.96
C MET A 133 -1.87 -16.49 5.83
N SER A 134 -2.32 -17.71 6.12
CA SER A 134 -2.54 -18.70 5.05
C SER A 134 -3.52 -18.18 4.00
N VAL A 135 -4.64 -17.60 4.42
CA VAL A 135 -5.64 -17.02 3.50
C VAL A 135 -5.07 -15.82 2.74
N ILE A 136 -4.40 -14.90 3.44
CA ILE A 136 -3.77 -13.73 2.81
C ILE A 136 -2.72 -14.16 1.77
N LEU A 137 -1.90 -15.16 2.07
CA LEU A 137 -0.85 -15.64 1.14
C LEU A 137 -1.43 -16.35 -0.08
N TRP A 138 -2.53 -17.11 0.07
CA TRP A 138 -3.27 -17.63 -1.09
C TRP A 138 -3.86 -16.52 -1.95
N GLY A 139 -4.32 -15.43 -1.33
CA GLY A 139 -4.81 -14.23 -2.01
C GLY A 139 -3.71 -13.25 -2.46
N ASN A 140 -2.44 -13.54 -2.19
CA ASN A 140 -1.32 -12.60 -2.39
C ASN A 140 -1.18 -12.13 -3.86
N VAL A 141 -1.46 -13.02 -4.83
CA VAL A 141 -1.48 -12.65 -6.26
C VAL A 141 -2.52 -11.57 -6.53
N VAL A 142 -3.70 -11.69 -5.93
CA VAL A 142 -4.79 -10.70 -6.06
C VAL A 142 -4.35 -9.37 -5.47
N THR A 143 -3.75 -9.39 -4.29
CA THR A 143 -3.24 -8.18 -3.61
C THR A 143 -2.20 -7.47 -4.46
N HIS A 144 -1.19 -8.19 -4.97
CA HIS A 144 -0.15 -7.59 -5.81
C HIS A 144 -0.72 -7.04 -7.11
N MET A 145 -1.62 -7.78 -7.76
CA MET A 145 -2.28 -7.35 -8.99
C MET A 145 -3.11 -6.08 -8.77
N TYR A 146 -3.91 -6.06 -7.71
CA TYR A 146 -4.73 -4.92 -7.31
C TYR A 146 -3.87 -3.68 -7.05
N LEU A 147 -2.79 -3.80 -6.26
CA LEU A 147 -1.89 -2.69 -5.94
C LEU A 147 -1.14 -2.18 -7.19
N GLY A 148 -0.64 -3.10 -8.00
CA GLY A 148 0.09 -2.76 -9.23
C GLY A 148 -0.79 -2.04 -10.24
N LEU A 149 -1.99 -2.54 -10.53
CA LEU A 149 -2.93 -1.89 -11.44
C LEU A 149 -3.45 -0.56 -10.89
N ASN A 150 -3.65 -0.44 -9.57
CA ASN A 150 -4.01 0.83 -8.93
C ASN A 150 -2.95 1.90 -9.15
N ALA A 151 -1.66 1.55 -9.03
CA ALA A 151 -0.56 2.46 -9.31
C ALA A 151 -0.52 2.89 -10.78
N VAL A 152 -0.75 1.94 -11.71
CA VAL A 152 -0.81 2.23 -13.14
C VAL A 152 -2.01 3.12 -13.50
N LEU A 153 -3.18 2.95 -12.86
CA LEU A 153 -4.33 3.84 -13.04
C LEU A 153 -3.99 5.31 -12.72
N ARG A 154 -3.28 5.55 -11.62
CA ARG A 154 -2.82 6.91 -11.27
C ARG A 154 -1.87 7.44 -12.32
N ALA A 155 -0.91 6.62 -12.76
CA ALA A 155 0.07 6.98 -13.79
C ALA A 155 -0.56 7.27 -15.14
N ALA A 156 -1.64 6.57 -15.48
CA ALA A 156 -2.42 6.75 -16.71
C ALA A 156 -3.31 8.00 -16.70
N GLY A 157 -3.33 8.78 -15.63
CA GLY A 157 -4.12 10.01 -15.54
C GLY A 157 -5.47 9.86 -14.84
N HIS A 158 -5.72 8.73 -14.16
CA HIS A 158 -6.99 8.43 -13.50
C HIS A 158 -6.89 8.32 -11.96
N PRO A 159 -6.40 9.38 -11.24
CA PRO A 159 -6.24 9.31 -9.78
C PRO A 159 -7.55 9.07 -9.04
N ARG A 160 -8.68 9.61 -9.55
CA ARG A 160 -10.01 9.39 -8.97
C ARG A 160 -10.48 7.94 -9.11
N LYS A 161 -10.24 7.30 -10.28
CA LYS A 161 -10.56 5.87 -10.46
C LYS A 161 -9.73 4.99 -9.52
N ALA A 162 -8.44 5.32 -9.34
CA ALA A 162 -7.60 4.63 -8.38
C ALA A 162 -8.09 4.79 -6.93
N MET A 163 -8.52 5.98 -6.53
CA MET A 163 -9.15 6.23 -5.22
C MET A 163 -10.44 5.40 -5.06
N TYR A 164 -11.32 5.41 -6.05
CA TYR A 164 -12.57 4.63 -5.99
C TYR A 164 -12.31 3.14 -5.87
N ALA A 165 -11.28 2.59 -6.51
CA ALA A 165 -10.89 1.19 -6.30
C ALA A 165 -10.54 0.92 -4.83
N THR A 166 -9.80 1.81 -4.19
CA THR A 166 -9.42 1.68 -2.78
C THR A 166 -10.63 1.85 -1.86
N ILE A 167 -11.47 2.86 -2.09
CA ILE A 167 -12.69 3.08 -1.30
C ILE A 167 -13.64 1.87 -1.43
N LEU A 168 -13.78 1.32 -2.65
CA LEU A 168 -14.59 0.12 -2.88
C LEU A 168 -14.07 -1.06 -2.05
N THR A 169 -12.74 -1.30 -2.06
CA THR A 169 -12.12 -2.35 -1.24
C THR A 169 -12.41 -2.16 0.23
N VAL A 170 -12.17 -0.95 0.76
CA VAL A 170 -12.40 -0.61 2.17
C VAL A 170 -13.87 -0.79 2.56
N THR A 171 -14.80 -0.30 1.73
CA THR A 171 -16.23 -0.38 2.01
C THR A 171 -16.73 -1.82 2.00
N ILE A 172 -16.37 -2.60 1.00
CA ILE A 172 -16.77 -4.01 0.89
C ILE A 172 -16.21 -4.80 2.07
N ASN A 173 -14.96 -4.59 2.41
CA ASN A 173 -14.32 -5.29 3.51
C ASN A 173 -14.98 -4.93 4.85
N ALA A 174 -15.25 -3.65 5.13
CA ALA A 174 -15.96 -3.21 6.33
C ALA A 174 -17.37 -3.84 6.49
N ILE A 175 -18.01 -4.20 5.38
CA ILE A 175 -19.30 -4.91 5.38
C ILE A 175 -19.10 -6.42 5.58
N LEU A 176 -18.11 -7.01 4.91
CA LEU A 176 -17.87 -8.44 4.96
C LEU A 176 -17.22 -8.91 6.27
N ASP A 177 -16.39 -8.08 6.92
CA ASP A 177 -15.74 -8.44 8.18
C ASP A 177 -16.75 -8.84 9.26
N PRO A 178 -17.73 -8.00 9.67
CA PRO A 178 -18.69 -8.41 10.67
C PRO A 178 -19.56 -9.59 10.23
N LEU A 179 -19.86 -9.69 8.94
CA LEU A 179 -20.63 -10.81 8.41
C LEU A 179 -19.88 -12.14 8.57
N PHE A 180 -18.60 -12.18 8.25
CA PHE A 180 -17.80 -13.41 8.29
C PHE A 180 -17.30 -13.72 9.70
N ILE A 181 -16.96 -12.71 10.49
CA ILE A 181 -16.49 -12.90 11.86
C ILE A 181 -17.64 -13.32 12.78
N PHE A 182 -18.75 -12.56 12.78
CA PHE A 182 -19.87 -12.74 13.70
C PHE A 182 -20.99 -13.59 13.08
N GLY A 183 -21.38 -13.28 11.82
CA GLY A 183 -22.53 -13.92 11.17
C GLY A 183 -22.26 -15.41 10.86
N PHE A 184 -21.10 -15.72 10.27
CA PHE A 184 -20.72 -17.09 9.95
C PHE A 184 -19.82 -17.73 11.00
N GLY A 185 -19.33 -16.96 12.00
CA GLY A 185 -18.48 -17.48 13.05
C GLY A 185 -17.09 -17.97 12.57
N TRP A 186 -16.60 -17.44 11.46
CA TRP A 186 -15.30 -17.85 10.91
C TRP A 186 -14.10 -17.19 11.60
N GLY A 187 -14.34 -16.32 12.57
CA GLY A 187 -13.29 -15.69 13.37
C GLY A 187 -12.25 -14.95 12.54
N ILE A 188 -10.97 -15.06 12.90
CA ILE A 188 -9.86 -14.37 12.23
C ILE A 188 -9.67 -14.80 10.77
N ARG A 189 -10.00 -16.03 10.43
CA ARG A 189 -10.01 -16.54 9.06
C ARG A 189 -11.05 -15.81 8.23
N GLY A 190 -12.20 -15.47 8.82
CA GLY A 190 -13.25 -14.70 8.17
C GLY A 190 -12.79 -13.31 7.76
N ALA A 191 -12.05 -12.61 8.63
CA ALA A 191 -11.45 -11.31 8.31
C ALA A 191 -10.47 -11.40 7.13
N ALA A 192 -9.61 -12.41 7.10
CA ALA A 192 -8.69 -12.62 5.99
C ALA A 192 -9.43 -12.89 4.65
N ILE A 193 -10.49 -13.70 4.68
CA ILE A 193 -11.33 -13.99 3.50
C ILE A 193 -12.03 -12.71 3.03
N ALA A 194 -12.58 -11.91 3.94
CA ALA A 194 -13.23 -10.64 3.62
C ALA A 194 -12.27 -9.68 2.90
N THR A 195 -11.03 -9.59 3.39
CA THR A 195 -9.97 -8.78 2.77
C THR A 195 -9.68 -9.23 1.34
N VAL A 196 -9.46 -10.51 1.12
CA VAL A 196 -9.15 -11.05 -0.22
C VAL A 196 -10.34 -10.88 -1.17
N LEU A 197 -11.57 -11.13 -0.72
CA LEU A 197 -12.77 -10.95 -1.55
C LEU A 197 -12.99 -9.49 -1.93
N ALA A 198 -12.80 -8.55 -1.00
CA ALA A 198 -12.90 -7.12 -1.28
C ALA A 198 -11.88 -6.70 -2.36
N GLN A 199 -10.65 -7.20 -2.28
CA GLN A 199 -9.62 -6.96 -3.29
C GLN A 199 -9.95 -7.60 -4.64
N ILE A 200 -10.54 -8.80 -4.67
CA ILE A 200 -10.99 -9.46 -5.91
C ILE A 200 -12.05 -8.60 -6.60
N LEU A 201 -13.04 -8.10 -5.89
CA LEU A 201 -14.10 -7.27 -6.47
C LEU A 201 -13.55 -5.94 -7.01
N ALA A 202 -12.64 -5.29 -6.28
CA ALA A 202 -11.98 -4.09 -6.76
C ALA A 202 -11.07 -4.39 -7.97
N LEU A 203 -10.40 -5.54 -7.99
CA LEU A 203 -9.57 -5.99 -9.11
C LEU A 203 -10.42 -6.24 -10.37
N VAL A 204 -11.58 -6.87 -10.22
CA VAL A 204 -12.54 -7.06 -11.34
C VAL A 204 -12.95 -5.71 -11.93
N TRP A 205 -13.20 -4.72 -11.08
CA TRP A 205 -13.52 -3.38 -11.53
C TRP A 205 -12.33 -2.71 -12.26
N GLN A 206 -11.10 -2.86 -11.76
CA GLN A 206 -9.89 -2.39 -12.45
C GLN A 206 -9.69 -3.07 -13.80
N PHE A 207 -9.92 -4.39 -13.88
CA PHE A 207 -9.86 -5.13 -15.16
C PHE A 207 -10.87 -4.59 -16.16
N ARG A 208 -12.09 -4.23 -15.73
CA ARG A 208 -13.10 -3.61 -16.61
C ARG A 208 -12.61 -2.27 -17.15
N ILE A 209 -11.98 -1.42 -16.32
CA ILE A 209 -11.42 -0.14 -16.78
C ILE A 209 -10.35 -0.37 -17.85
N PHE A 210 -9.40 -1.26 -17.60
CA PHE A 210 -8.33 -1.56 -18.57
C PHE A 210 -8.78 -2.41 -19.76
N SER A 211 -10.01 -2.93 -19.76
CA SER A 211 -10.61 -3.60 -20.91
C SER A 211 -11.30 -2.65 -21.87
N ASP A 212 -11.54 -1.41 -21.46
CA ASP A 212 -12.12 -0.39 -22.33
C ASP A 212 -11.08 0.08 -23.35
N ARG A 213 -11.36 -0.16 -24.63
CA ARG A 213 -10.48 0.24 -25.74
C ARG A 213 -10.38 1.75 -25.97
N ASN A 214 -11.28 2.53 -25.38
CA ASN A 214 -11.24 3.99 -25.44
C ASN A 214 -10.22 4.57 -24.47
N GLU A 215 -9.80 3.78 -23.48
CA GLU A 215 -8.76 4.22 -22.54
C GLU A 215 -7.38 4.20 -23.22
N LEU A 216 -6.54 5.16 -22.84
CA LEU A 216 -5.20 5.31 -23.39
C LEU A 216 -4.34 4.06 -23.18
N LEU A 217 -4.46 3.46 -22.00
CA LEU A 217 -3.83 2.18 -21.65
C LEU A 217 -4.93 1.14 -21.46
N HIS A 218 -4.93 0.12 -22.29
CA HIS A 218 -5.91 -0.95 -22.24
C HIS A 218 -5.29 -2.32 -22.52
N PHE A 219 -5.94 -3.39 -22.11
CA PHE A 219 -5.48 -4.73 -22.39
C PHE A 219 -5.66 -5.08 -23.87
N ARG A 220 -4.56 -5.53 -24.49
CA ARG A 220 -4.56 -6.03 -25.87
C ARG A 220 -3.65 -7.25 -26.02
N ARG A 221 -3.83 -8.01 -27.06
CA ARG A 221 -2.96 -9.16 -27.35
C ARG A 221 -1.51 -8.68 -27.61
N GLY A 222 -0.53 -9.44 -27.10
CA GLY A 222 0.90 -9.21 -27.35
C GLY A 222 1.62 -8.30 -26.34
N ILE A 223 0.90 -7.65 -25.38
CA ILE A 223 1.56 -6.81 -24.36
C ILE A 223 2.15 -7.62 -23.20
N TYR A 224 1.72 -8.86 -23.01
CA TYR A 224 2.10 -9.72 -21.88
C TYR A 224 3.49 -10.36 -22.04
N ARG A 225 4.11 -10.26 -23.22
CA ARG A 225 5.47 -10.77 -23.42
C ARG A 225 6.46 -9.92 -22.61
N LEU A 226 7.11 -10.55 -21.65
CA LEU A 226 8.12 -9.89 -20.83
C LEU A 226 9.28 -9.38 -21.71
N LYS A 227 9.60 -8.10 -21.56
CA LYS A 227 10.77 -7.49 -22.18
C LYS A 227 11.80 -7.19 -21.10
N GLY A 228 12.98 -7.82 -21.18
CA GLY A 228 14.04 -7.69 -20.16
C GLY A 228 14.39 -6.24 -19.84
N LYS A 229 14.40 -5.35 -20.83
CA LYS A 229 14.64 -3.91 -20.62
C LYS A 229 13.53 -3.24 -19.78
N ILE A 230 12.26 -3.59 -20.02
CA ILE A 230 11.14 -3.05 -19.26
C ILE A 230 11.20 -3.59 -17.82
N VAL A 231 11.35 -4.91 -17.67
CA VAL A 231 11.47 -5.56 -16.36
C VAL A 231 12.58 -4.96 -15.53
N ARG A 232 13.79 -4.84 -16.11
CA ARG A 232 14.94 -4.24 -15.43
C ARG A 232 14.66 -2.81 -14.97
N ASN A 233 14.06 -1.98 -15.81
CA ASN A 233 13.76 -0.59 -15.48
C ASN A 233 12.68 -0.49 -14.39
N VAL A 234 11.62 -1.30 -14.48
CA VAL A 234 10.57 -1.37 -13.45
C VAL A 234 11.16 -1.75 -12.09
N LEU A 235 11.96 -2.82 -12.05
CA LEU A 235 12.57 -3.28 -10.81
C LEU A 235 13.60 -2.28 -10.27
N ALA A 236 14.43 -1.68 -11.14
CA ALA A 236 15.42 -0.69 -10.72
C ALA A 236 14.78 0.55 -10.08
N ILE A 237 13.69 1.07 -10.66
CA ILE A 237 12.95 2.22 -10.09
C ILE A 237 12.24 1.80 -8.81
N GLY A 238 11.60 0.64 -8.79
CA GLY A 238 10.85 0.13 -7.63
C GLY A 238 11.74 -0.34 -6.48
N MET A 239 13.05 -0.54 -6.71
CA MET A 239 13.99 -0.95 -5.66
C MET A 239 14.10 0.09 -4.54
N SER A 240 14.01 1.38 -4.85
CA SER A 240 14.09 2.45 -3.84
C SER A 240 12.96 2.36 -2.79
N PRO A 241 11.67 2.36 -3.14
CA PRO A 241 10.60 2.20 -2.16
C PRO A 241 10.60 0.80 -1.51
N PHE A 242 11.05 -0.23 -2.21
CA PHE A 242 11.22 -1.57 -1.63
C PHE A 242 12.22 -1.55 -0.47
N LEU A 243 13.43 -1.04 -0.71
CA LEU A 243 14.47 -0.95 0.33
C LEU A 243 14.05 -0.03 1.49
N MET A 244 13.32 1.03 1.20
CA MET A 244 12.78 1.92 2.24
C MET A 244 11.81 1.19 3.17
N ASN A 245 10.87 0.42 2.61
CA ASN A 245 9.94 -0.40 3.41
C ASN A 245 10.67 -1.49 4.20
N LEU A 246 11.67 -2.13 3.58
CA LEU A 246 12.49 -3.15 4.24
C LEU A 246 13.26 -2.56 5.42
N ALA A 247 13.90 -1.40 5.23
CA ALA A 247 14.61 -0.68 6.29
C ALA A 247 13.66 -0.29 7.43
N ALA A 248 12.46 0.20 7.11
CA ALA A 248 11.44 0.52 8.11
C ALA A 248 11.06 -0.70 8.98
N CYS A 249 10.90 -1.88 8.36
CA CYS A 249 10.65 -3.12 9.10
C CYS A 249 11.79 -3.44 10.07
N PHE A 250 13.04 -3.34 9.63
CA PHE A 250 14.21 -3.57 10.51
C PHE A 250 14.28 -2.58 11.67
N ILE A 251 14.01 -1.29 11.42
CA ILE A 251 14.00 -0.25 12.45
C ILE A 251 12.95 -0.58 13.52
N VAL A 252 11.74 -0.95 13.14
CA VAL A 252 10.68 -1.31 14.09
C VAL A 252 11.08 -2.52 14.94
N ILE A 253 11.69 -3.55 14.35
CA ILE A 253 12.17 -4.73 15.07
C ILE A 253 13.23 -4.35 16.10
N LEU A 254 14.20 -3.51 15.70
CA LEU A 254 15.27 -3.05 16.60
C LEU A 254 14.74 -2.21 17.75
N ILE A 255 13.81 -1.27 17.47
CA ILE A 255 13.18 -0.44 18.48
C ILE A 255 12.40 -1.32 19.47
N ASN A 256 11.57 -2.25 18.98
CA ASN A 256 10.80 -3.14 19.85
C ASN A 256 11.71 -4.00 20.73
N LYS A 257 12.83 -4.50 20.20
CA LYS A 257 13.81 -5.27 20.98
C LYS A 257 14.43 -4.40 22.08
N GLY A 258 14.86 -3.19 21.77
CA GLY A 258 15.42 -2.26 22.76
C GLY A 258 14.39 -1.87 23.84
N LEU A 259 13.15 -1.56 23.43
CA LEU A 259 12.08 -1.26 24.38
C LEU A 259 11.77 -2.41 25.32
N LYS A 260 11.80 -3.65 24.83
CA LYS A 260 11.60 -4.85 25.66
C LYS A 260 12.72 -5.02 26.67
N GLU A 261 13.97 -4.80 26.26
CA GLU A 261 15.16 -4.98 27.08
C GLU A 261 15.27 -3.93 28.21
N TYR A 262 14.99 -2.65 27.90
CA TYR A 262 15.19 -1.54 28.83
C TYR A 262 13.91 -1.03 29.50
N GLY A 263 12.74 -1.31 28.97
CA GLY A 263 11.47 -0.71 29.41
C GLY A 263 10.31 -1.67 29.66
N GLY A 264 10.47 -2.94 29.32
CA GLY A 264 9.43 -3.95 29.48
C GLY A 264 8.22 -3.77 28.55
N ASP A 265 7.22 -4.61 28.75
CA ASP A 265 6.05 -4.71 27.86
C ASP A 265 5.17 -3.43 27.85
N LEU A 266 5.15 -2.67 28.94
CA LEU A 266 4.38 -1.42 29.03
C LEU A 266 4.91 -0.35 28.08
N ASN A 267 6.22 -0.24 27.93
CA ASN A 267 6.85 0.73 27.01
C ASN A 267 6.64 0.35 25.55
N ILE A 268 6.56 -0.95 25.23
CA ILE A 268 6.18 -1.41 23.88
C ILE A 268 4.75 -0.98 23.56
N GLY A 269 3.83 -1.12 24.52
CA GLY A 269 2.44 -0.68 24.38
C GLY A 269 2.33 0.84 24.14
N ALA A 270 3.02 1.64 24.95
CA ALA A 270 3.07 3.09 24.82
C ALA A 270 3.64 3.52 23.45
N TYR A 271 4.76 2.93 23.04
CA TYR A 271 5.33 3.17 21.72
C TYR A 271 4.38 2.80 20.58
N GLY A 272 3.64 1.69 20.72
CA GLY A 272 2.63 1.28 19.76
C GLY A 272 1.53 2.32 19.56
N ILE A 273 1.08 2.98 20.62
CA ILE A 273 0.09 4.07 20.55
C ILE A 273 0.68 5.29 19.83
N VAL A 274 1.88 5.73 20.24
CA VAL A 274 2.56 6.87 19.62
C VAL A 274 2.81 6.61 18.12
N ASN A 275 3.26 5.41 17.79
CA ASN A 275 3.51 5.02 16.40
C ASN A 275 2.24 5.04 15.55
N ARG A 276 1.10 4.59 16.08
CA ARG A 276 -0.20 4.65 15.38
C ARG A 276 -0.65 6.08 15.10
N LEU A 277 -0.49 6.98 16.06
CA LEU A 277 -0.81 8.40 15.88
C LEU A 277 0.12 9.05 14.84
N GLY A 278 1.42 8.78 14.93
CA GLY A 278 2.39 9.25 13.94
C GLY A 278 2.12 8.72 12.54
N PHE A 279 1.71 7.45 12.42
CA PHE A 279 1.42 6.80 11.15
C PHE A 279 0.26 7.45 10.38
N PHE A 280 -0.72 8.05 11.07
CA PHE A 280 -1.77 8.82 10.43
C PHE A 280 -1.22 9.99 9.59
N PHE A 281 -0.28 10.76 10.15
CA PHE A 281 0.37 11.86 9.42
C PHE A 281 1.27 11.35 8.30
N VAL A 282 1.94 10.23 8.52
CA VAL A 282 2.75 9.56 7.49
C VAL A 282 1.87 9.16 6.29
N MET A 283 0.65 8.67 6.51
CA MET A 283 -0.27 8.31 5.42
C MET A 283 -0.67 9.51 4.57
N ILE A 284 -0.87 10.68 5.18
CA ILE A 284 -1.15 11.92 4.44
C ILE A 284 0.05 12.29 3.55
N VAL A 285 1.27 12.26 4.11
CA VAL A 285 2.50 12.53 3.35
C VAL A 285 2.71 11.53 2.21
N MET A 286 2.45 10.26 2.47
CA MET A 286 2.50 9.21 1.43
C MET A 286 1.47 9.46 0.32
N GLY A 287 0.27 9.96 0.68
CA GLY A 287 -0.75 10.37 -0.30
C GLY A 287 -0.28 11.53 -1.18
N ILE A 288 0.34 12.55 -0.60
CA ILE A 288 0.94 13.67 -1.35
C ILE A 288 2.02 13.15 -2.29
N ASN A 289 2.90 12.28 -1.82
CA ASN A 289 3.97 11.69 -2.63
C ASN A 289 3.42 10.84 -3.79
N GLN A 290 2.42 10.01 -3.54
CA GLN A 290 1.77 9.23 -4.58
C GLN A 290 1.06 10.11 -5.63
N GLY A 291 0.53 11.27 -5.23
CA GLY A 291 -0.05 12.26 -6.15
C GLY A 291 1.00 12.99 -6.98
N MET A 292 2.17 13.29 -6.40
CA MET A 292 3.28 13.95 -7.08
C MET A 292 3.91 13.07 -8.17
N GLN A 293 4.03 11.76 -7.92
CA GLN A 293 4.79 10.82 -8.74
C GLN A 293 4.38 10.79 -10.22
N PRO A 294 3.07 10.71 -10.60
CA PRO A 294 2.66 10.76 -12.00
C PRO A 294 2.99 12.09 -12.68
N ILE A 295 2.88 13.20 -11.94
CA ILE A 295 3.15 14.54 -12.46
C ILE A 295 4.63 14.70 -12.74
N ALA A 296 5.48 14.32 -11.76
CA ALA A 296 6.93 14.39 -11.91
C ALA A 296 7.42 13.46 -13.03
N GLY A 297 6.95 12.21 -13.06
CA GLY A 297 7.33 11.22 -14.08
C GLY A 297 6.97 11.67 -15.49
N TYR A 298 5.75 12.16 -15.70
CA TYR A 298 5.31 12.66 -17.00
C TYR A 298 6.17 13.85 -17.48
N ASN A 299 6.34 14.87 -16.64
CA ASN A 299 7.10 16.07 -17.01
C ASN A 299 8.59 15.77 -17.19
N TYR A 300 9.14 14.82 -16.42
CA TYR A 300 10.50 14.32 -16.63
C TYR A 300 10.65 13.66 -18.01
N GLY A 301 9.71 12.79 -18.37
CA GLY A 301 9.66 12.17 -19.69
C GLY A 301 9.52 13.17 -20.83
N ALA A 302 8.73 14.22 -20.63
CA ALA A 302 8.53 15.32 -21.56
C ALA A 302 9.70 16.35 -21.59
N ARG A 303 10.76 16.14 -20.80
CA ARG A 303 11.92 17.05 -20.62
C ARG A 303 11.54 18.44 -20.07
N GLN A 304 10.43 18.54 -19.37
CA GLN A 304 9.96 19.78 -18.73
C GLN A 304 10.49 19.87 -17.29
N PHE A 305 11.80 20.00 -17.13
CA PHE A 305 12.48 19.91 -15.83
C PHE A 305 12.07 21.01 -14.86
N ASP A 306 11.77 22.23 -15.34
CA ASP A 306 11.26 23.32 -14.49
C ASP A 306 9.93 22.92 -13.80
N ARG A 307 9.10 22.15 -14.47
CA ARG A 307 7.85 21.65 -13.91
C ARG A 307 8.09 20.54 -12.90
N VAL A 308 9.11 19.69 -13.14
CA VAL A 308 9.54 18.64 -12.19
C VAL A 308 10.06 19.30 -10.90
N ASP A 309 10.93 20.30 -11.01
CA ASP A 309 11.45 21.03 -9.84
C ASP A 309 10.33 21.72 -9.06
N ARG A 310 9.40 22.36 -9.77
CA ARG A 310 8.26 23.03 -9.14
C ARG A 310 7.33 22.07 -8.40
N VAL A 311 6.99 20.90 -8.98
CA VAL A 311 6.13 19.92 -8.30
C VAL A 311 6.85 19.32 -7.08
N LEU A 312 8.15 19.06 -7.19
CA LEU A 312 8.96 18.57 -6.09
C LEU A 312 9.00 19.56 -4.91
N LYS A 313 9.29 20.84 -5.18
CA LYS A 313 9.28 21.90 -4.17
C LYS A 313 7.93 22.02 -3.46
N LEU A 314 6.83 22.04 -4.22
CA LEU A 314 5.48 22.11 -3.65
C LEU A 314 5.14 20.87 -2.79
N THR A 315 5.59 19.70 -3.21
CA THR A 315 5.41 18.45 -2.45
C THR A 315 6.19 18.49 -1.14
N ILE A 316 7.45 18.93 -1.18
CA ILE A 316 8.30 19.07 0.03
C ILE A 316 7.64 20.08 1.00
N ILE A 317 7.22 21.24 0.52
CA ILE A 317 6.54 22.25 1.36
C ILE A 317 5.26 21.64 1.97
N GLY A 318 4.41 21.00 1.17
CA GLY A 318 3.18 20.37 1.66
C GLY A 318 3.45 19.29 2.70
N ALA A 319 4.40 18.40 2.44
CA ALA A 319 4.79 17.35 3.38
C ALA A 319 5.36 17.93 4.69
N THR A 320 6.21 18.97 4.59
CA THR A 320 6.78 19.66 5.75
C THR A 320 5.68 20.34 6.58
N CYS A 321 4.73 21.01 5.94
CA CYS A 321 3.58 21.61 6.64
C CYS A 321 2.77 20.55 7.40
N VAL A 322 2.47 19.41 6.77
CA VAL A 322 1.71 18.31 7.39
C VAL A 322 2.47 17.72 8.58
N THR A 323 3.76 17.44 8.43
CA THR A 323 4.58 16.85 9.51
C THR A 323 4.78 17.83 10.65
N THR A 324 4.99 19.12 10.37
CA THR A 324 5.11 20.16 11.40
C THR A 324 3.79 20.34 12.15
N LEU A 325 2.66 20.37 11.43
CA LEU A 325 1.35 20.44 12.07
C LEU A 325 1.09 19.21 12.94
N GLY A 326 1.43 18.03 12.45
CA GLY A 326 1.33 16.79 13.21
C GLY A 326 2.17 16.82 14.49
N PHE A 327 3.40 17.30 14.39
CA PHE A 327 4.27 17.48 15.55
C PHE A 327 3.67 18.46 16.58
N LEU A 328 3.18 19.62 16.13
CA LEU A 328 2.55 20.60 17.01
C LEU A 328 1.30 20.03 17.70
N ILE A 329 0.43 19.35 16.98
CA ILE A 329 -0.78 18.72 17.55
C ILE A 329 -0.38 17.70 18.62
N LEU A 330 0.55 16.80 18.32
CA LEU A 330 0.99 15.76 19.26
C LEU A 330 1.72 16.35 20.46
N SER A 331 2.50 17.43 20.28
CA SER A 331 3.15 18.15 21.37
C SER A 331 2.17 18.88 22.29
N LEU A 332 1.10 19.47 21.73
CA LEU A 332 0.10 20.20 22.51
C LEU A 332 -0.81 19.28 23.33
N ILE A 333 -0.96 18.02 22.97
CA ILE A 333 -1.73 17.05 23.77
C ILE A 333 -1.14 16.91 25.19
N HIS A 334 0.19 17.00 25.36
CA HIS A 334 0.82 16.98 26.66
C HIS A 334 0.54 18.22 27.54
N ILE A 335 0.20 19.36 26.94
CA ILE A 335 -0.06 20.61 27.68
C ILE A 335 -1.50 20.64 28.24
N SER A 336 -2.42 19.87 27.65
CA SER A 336 -3.81 19.82 28.06
C SER A 336 -4.12 18.77 29.14
N GLU A 337 -3.18 17.89 29.50
CA GLU A 337 -3.31 17.01 30.65
C GLU A 337 -2.91 17.79 31.94
N PRO A 338 -3.86 18.05 32.87
CA PRO A 338 -3.47 18.58 34.17
C PRO A 338 -2.62 17.53 34.88
N THR A 339 -1.38 17.91 35.19
CA THR A 339 -0.50 17.15 36.08
C THR A 339 -1.26 16.77 37.34
N ARG A 340 -1.72 15.50 37.42
CA ARG A 340 -2.13 14.85 38.65
C ARG A 340 -1.07 13.88 39.10
#